data_3fe3493a638aad04d6be4edd0cad0493
#
_entry.id   3fe3493a638aad04d6be4edd0cad0493
#
_cell.length_a   1.000
_cell.length_b   1.000
_cell.length_c   1.000
_cell.angle_alpha   90.00
_cell.angle_beta   90.00
_cell.angle_gamma   90.00
#
_symmetry.space_group_name_H-M   'P 1'
#
loop_
_entity.id
_entity.type
_entity.pdbx_description
1 polymer ?
#
loop_
_entity_poly.entity_id
_entity_poly.type
_entity_poly.pdbx_seq_one_letter_code
_entity_poly.pdbx_strand_id
1 'polypeptide(L)'
;KLRAERGIEPRFHDLRIQSQLDDASGRKFGLGSSAAVTVATVGALDRFYGLGLTQRDRFRVALLATIRVNPRASGGDLAASTFGGWLRYSAPDRELLAAMLQPAPERGDGSVSGILSDVDAWTGFDVQRLPAPTDLRLLVGWTGSPASTTKLVSVVREHRGGGYPAFLDESRTCVDDLTAGLQTGDAERTLDALRRARVLLQRLGASVGSQIETERLATLCDVVEQAGGAAKPSGAGGGDCGIALVPADTDLTAIHRAWEAHDIRHLSVAVQAPEGDLDD
;
A
#
# COMPACT_ATOMS: atom_id res chain seq x y z
N LYS A 1 -3.98 10.81 22.61
CA LYS A 1 -5.35 11.25 22.76
C LYS A 1 -6.22 10.08 23.23
N LEU A 2 -6.34 8.97 22.49
CA LEU A 2 -7.14 7.80 22.86
C LEU A 2 -6.89 7.29 24.28
N ARG A 3 -5.61 7.22 24.71
CA ARG A 3 -5.24 6.87 26.07
C ARG A 3 -5.92 7.80 27.11
N ALA A 4 -5.83 9.11 26.89
CA ALA A 4 -6.41 10.11 27.79
C ALA A 4 -7.94 10.04 27.81
N GLU A 5 -8.58 9.81 26.68
CA GLU A 5 -10.03 9.62 26.56
C GLU A 5 -10.53 8.40 27.35
N ARG A 6 -9.67 7.37 27.49
CA ARG A 6 -9.93 6.18 28.30
C ARG A 6 -9.57 6.34 29.80
N GLY A 7 -9.18 7.55 30.23
CA GLY A 7 -8.80 7.81 31.62
C GLY A 7 -7.52 7.10 32.07
N ILE A 8 -6.68 6.63 31.14
CA ILE A 8 -5.44 5.94 31.50
C ILE A 8 -4.35 6.99 31.75
N GLU A 9 -3.71 6.94 32.91
CA GLU A 9 -2.66 7.89 33.27
C GLU A 9 -1.40 7.76 32.39
N PRO A 10 -0.71 8.89 32.08
CA PRO A 10 0.53 8.85 31.33
C PRO A 10 1.64 8.15 32.13
N ARG A 11 2.42 7.33 31.42
CA ARG A 11 3.63 6.70 31.97
C ARG A 11 4.82 7.06 31.11
N PHE A 12 5.97 7.27 31.71
CA PHE A 12 7.21 7.50 30.97
C PHE A 12 7.61 6.24 30.21
N HIS A 13 8.07 6.43 29.00
CA HIS A 13 8.60 5.35 28.15
C HIS A 13 9.60 5.91 27.14
N ASP A 14 10.53 5.06 26.74
CA ASP A 14 11.42 5.30 25.62
C ASP A 14 10.91 4.53 24.40
N LEU A 15 10.84 5.20 23.25
CA LEU A 15 10.49 4.57 21.98
C LEU A 15 11.75 4.41 21.13
N ARG A 16 12.17 3.15 20.90
CA ARG A 16 13.28 2.84 20.00
C ARG A 16 12.73 2.30 18.68
N ILE A 17 13.07 2.96 17.57
CA ILE A 17 12.69 2.57 16.23
C ILE A 17 13.91 2.00 15.52
N GLN A 18 13.77 0.81 14.93
CA GLN A 18 14.76 0.18 14.05
C GLN A 18 14.08 -0.21 12.75
N SER A 19 14.70 0.07 11.61
CA SER A 19 14.20 -0.26 10.28
C SER A 19 15.28 -0.96 9.46
N GLN A 20 14.86 -1.92 8.64
CA GLN A 20 15.69 -2.58 7.64
C GLN A 20 15.20 -2.25 6.21
N LEU A 21 14.34 -1.24 6.07
CA LEU A 21 13.70 -0.84 4.80
C LEU A 21 14.50 0.24 4.05
N ASP A 22 15.78 0.39 4.40
CA ASP A 22 16.71 1.31 3.75
C ASP A 22 17.93 0.52 3.24
N ASP A 23 18.56 0.99 2.17
CA ASP A 23 19.81 0.40 1.68
C ASP A 23 21.02 0.83 2.56
N ALA A 24 22.19 0.29 2.28
CA ALA A 24 23.41 0.61 3.00
C ALA A 24 23.82 2.10 2.92
N SER A 25 23.28 2.86 1.97
CA SER A 25 23.49 4.31 1.81
C SER A 25 22.42 5.16 2.50
N GLY A 26 21.44 4.52 3.17
CA GLY A 26 20.31 5.18 3.82
C GLY A 26 19.18 5.57 2.87
N ARG A 27 19.19 5.08 1.62
CA ARG A 27 18.10 5.30 0.67
C ARG A 27 16.96 4.32 0.94
N LYS A 28 15.75 4.84 1.02
CA LYS A 28 14.54 4.01 1.23
C LYS A 28 14.24 3.16 0.00
N PHE A 29 13.80 1.93 0.25
CA PHE A 29 13.33 1.04 -0.83
C PHE A 29 11.96 1.44 -1.40
N GLY A 30 11.21 2.33 -0.73
CA GLY A 30 9.85 2.67 -1.17
C GLY A 30 8.80 1.61 -0.81
N LEU A 31 9.10 0.75 0.17
CA LEU A 31 8.22 -0.32 0.65
C LEU A 31 7.36 0.08 1.86
N GLY A 32 6.96 1.34 1.97
CA GLY A 32 6.04 1.78 3.02
C GLY A 32 6.64 1.88 4.42
N SER A 33 7.96 2.18 4.56
CA SER A 33 8.64 2.26 5.87
C SER A 33 7.93 3.18 6.88
N SER A 34 7.35 4.29 6.44
CA SER A 34 6.60 5.22 7.30
C SER A 34 5.34 4.56 7.87
N ALA A 35 4.61 3.81 7.04
CA ALA A 35 3.42 3.08 7.47
C ALA A 35 3.79 1.96 8.45
N ALA A 36 4.84 1.19 8.16
CA ALA A 36 5.32 0.13 9.04
C ALA A 36 5.70 0.67 10.42
N VAL A 37 6.43 1.79 10.50
CA VAL A 37 6.78 2.46 11.77
C VAL A 37 5.51 2.94 12.50
N THR A 38 4.55 3.52 11.78
CA THR A 38 3.30 4.00 12.38
C THR A 38 2.52 2.84 13.01
N VAL A 39 2.33 1.74 12.28
CA VAL A 39 1.61 0.55 12.75
C VAL A 39 2.34 -0.09 13.94
N ALA A 40 3.66 -0.27 13.84
CA ALA A 40 4.47 -0.80 14.94
C ALA A 40 4.39 0.07 16.20
N THR A 41 4.39 1.40 16.04
CA THR A 41 4.25 2.35 17.15
C THR A 41 2.87 2.24 17.80
N VAL A 42 1.80 2.15 17.00
CA VAL A 42 0.45 1.96 17.54
C VAL A 42 0.36 0.65 18.31
N GLY A 43 0.89 -0.46 17.76
CA GLY A 43 0.90 -1.76 18.44
C GLY A 43 1.73 -1.75 19.73
N ALA A 44 2.88 -1.06 19.75
CA ALA A 44 3.71 -0.92 20.94
C ALA A 44 2.98 -0.12 22.04
N LEU A 45 2.33 0.98 21.68
CA LEU A 45 1.58 1.82 22.62
C LEU A 45 0.30 1.12 23.11
N ASP A 46 -0.37 0.36 22.23
CA ASP A 46 -1.50 -0.47 22.61
C ASP A 46 -1.12 -1.46 23.72
N ARG A 47 -0.04 -2.23 23.51
CA ARG A 47 0.48 -3.17 24.53
C ARG A 47 0.94 -2.45 25.82
N PHE A 48 1.67 -1.34 25.68
CA PHE A 48 2.23 -0.61 26.82
C PHE A 48 1.16 -0.02 27.72
N TYR A 49 0.06 0.49 27.16
CA TYR A 49 -1.03 1.08 27.90
C TYR A 49 -2.21 0.13 28.16
N GLY A 50 -2.18 -1.08 27.59
CA GLY A 50 -3.28 -2.04 27.73
C GLY A 50 -4.58 -1.53 27.10
N LEU A 51 -4.47 -0.94 25.89
CA LEU A 51 -5.65 -0.35 25.23
C LEU A 51 -6.62 -1.43 24.72
N GLY A 52 -6.16 -2.64 24.47
CA GLY A 52 -6.99 -3.75 23.97
C GLY A 52 -7.60 -3.47 22.60
N LEU A 53 -6.79 -2.90 21.69
CA LEU A 53 -7.25 -2.61 20.34
C LEU A 53 -7.31 -3.88 19.50
N THR A 54 -8.42 -4.10 18.81
CA THR A 54 -8.49 -5.10 17.73
C THR A 54 -7.52 -4.74 16.61
N GLN A 55 -7.27 -5.67 15.69
CA GLN A 55 -6.42 -5.41 14.52
C GLN A 55 -7.02 -4.29 13.65
N ARG A 56 -8.34 -4.26 13.48
CA ARG A 56 -9.04 -3.15 12.79
C ARG A 56 -8.87 -1.82 13.51
N ASP A 57 -8.96 -1.79 14.84
CA ASP A 57 -8.77 -0.55 15.58
C ASP A 57 -7.33 -0.04 15.51
N ARG A 58 -6.33 -0.93 15.51
CA ARG A 58 -4.93 -0.56 15.29
C ARG A 58 -4.75 0.10 13.92
N PHE A 59 -5.34 -0.48 12.87
CA PHE A 59 -5.35 0.12 11.54
C PHE A 59 -6.02 1.50 11.55
N ARG A 60 -7.22 1.60 12.13
CA ARG A 60 -7.99 2.85 12.21
C ARG A 60 -7.21 3.94 12.95
N VAL A 61 -6.62 3.62 14.10
CA VAL A 61 -5.77 4.55 14.86
C VAL A 61 -4.55 4.97 14.04
N ALA A 62 -3.88 4.05 13.37
CA ALA A 62 -2.73 4.34 12.51
C ALA A 62 -3.12 5.24 11.33
N LEU A 63 -4.29 5.00 10.71
CA LEU A 63 -4.81 5.83 9.63
C LEU A 63 -5.16 7.24 10.11
N LEU A 64 -5.85 7.39 11.24
CA LEU A 64 -6.17 8.68 11.84
C LEU A 64 -4.90 9.48 12.18
N ALA A 65 -3.89 8.83 12.74
CA ALA A 65 -2.59 9.45 13.01
C ALA A 65 -1.91 9.92 11.72
N THR A 66 -1.98 9.11 10.67
CA THR A 66 -1.39 9.43 9.36
C THR A 66 -2.13 10.58 8.67
N ILE A 67 -3.46 10.58 8.68
CA ILE A 67 -4.30 11.66 8.09
C ILE A 67 -3.98 13.02 8.71
N ARG A 68 -3.68 13.09 10.00
CA ARG A 68 -3.29 14.35 10.67
C ARG A 68 -2.01 14.96 10.09
N VAL A 69 -1.10 14.14 9.60
CA VAL A 69 0.19 14.57 9.03
C VAL A 69 0.12 14.65 7.51
N ASN A 70 -0.54 13.70 6.89
CA ASN A 70 -0.71 13.59 5.44
C ASN A 70 -2.15 13.18 5.10
N PRO A 71 -3.07 14.13 4.93
CA PRO A 71 -4.47 13.83 4.58
C PRO A 71 -4.66 13.09 3.24
N ARG A 72 -3.62 13.07 2.42
CA ARG A 72 -3.65 12.42 1.09
C ARG A 72 -3.16 10.98 1.09
N ALA A 73 -2.68 10.46 2.22
CA ALA A 73 -2.23 9.08 2.32
C ALA A 73 -3.34 8.10 1.96
N SER A 74 -3.06 7.09 1.12
CA SER A 74 -4.05 6.11 0.70
C SER A 74 -4.47 5.16 1.84
N GLY A 75 -3.57 4.88 2.75
CA GLY A 75 -3.73 3.90 3.82
C GLY A 75 -3.42 2.46 3.40
N GLY A 76 -3.12 2.19 2.12
CA GLY A 76 -2.81 0.84 1.63
C GLY A 76 -1.60 0.21 2.33
N ASP A 77 -0.51 0.98 2.50
CA ASP A 77 0.68 0.51 3.22
C ASP A 77 0.40 0.24 4.70
N LEU A 78 -0.50 1.03 5.32
CA LEU A 78 -0.95 0.80 6.69
C LEU A 78 -1.76 -0.50 6.78
N ALA A 79 -2.65 -0.74 5.81
CA ALA A 79 -3.43 -1.97 5.76
C ALA A 79 -2.50 -3.18 5.59
N ALA A 80 -1.56 -3.14 4.63
CA ALA A 80 -0.59 -4.20 4.42
C ALA A 80 0.24 -4.48 5.69
N SER A 81 0.73 -3.43 6.36
CA SER A 81 1.53 -3.56 7.59
C SER A 81 0.72 -4.04 8.80
N THR A 82 -0.59 -3.78 8.82
CA THR A 82 -1.46 -4.18 9.94
C THR A 82 -1.98 -5.61 9.78
N PHE A 83 -2.48 -5.95 8.58
CA PHE A 83 -3.23 -7.19 8.38
C PHE A 83 -2.37 -8.34 7.82
N GLY A 84 -1.23 -8.02 7.19
CA GLY A 84 -0.37 -9.01 6.55
C GLY A 84 -1.06 -9.74 5.39
N GLY A 85 -0.34 -10.65 4.75
CA GLY A 85 -0.85 -11.46 3.65
C GLY A 85 -1.12 -10.70 2.35
N TRP A 86 -1.94 -11.30 1.52
CA TRP A 86 -2.48 -10.69 0.30
C TRP A 86 -3.82 -10.07 0.62
N LEU A 87 -4.00 -8.81 0.24
CA LEU A 87 -5.19 -8.05 0.65
C LEU A 87 -5.84 -7.36 -0.54
N ARG A 88 -7.17 -7.40 -0.58
CA ARG A 88 -7.98 -6.39 -1.25
C ARG A 88 -8.35 -5.32 -0.22
N TYR A 89 -8.00 -4.07 -0.49
CA TYR A 89 -8.21 -2.95 0.41
C TYR A 89 -9.02 -1.85 -0.27
N SER A 90 -10.05 -1.37 0.41
CA SER A 90 -10.82 -0.19 0.04
C SER A 90 -10.67 0.88 1.12
N ALA A 91 -10.29 2.08 0.70
CA ALA A 91 -10.07 3.20 1.62
C ALA A 91 -11.39 3.83 2.07
N PRO A 92 -11.51 4.23 3.35
CA PRO A 92 -12.62 5.07 3.80
C PRO A 92 -12.52 6.48 3.20
N ASP A 93 -13.57 7.28 3.41
CA ASP A 93 -13.53 8.71 3.09
C ASP A 93 -12.56 9.45 4.03
N ARG A 94 -11.38 9.76 3.50
CA ARG A 94 -10.30 10.42 4.26
C ARG A 94 -10.58 11.90 4.50
N GLU A 95 -11.36 12.55 3.66
CA GLU A 95 -11.75 13.97 3.83
C GLU A 95 -12.75 14.08 4.98
N LEU A 96 -13.69 13.14 5.07
CA LEU A 96 -14.59 13.03 6.22
C LEU A 96 -13.79 12.78 7.52
N LEU A 97 -12.91 11.79 7.54
CA LEU A 97 -12.07 11.48 8.70
C LEU A 97 -11.19 12.67 9.12
N ALA A 98 -10.60 13.38 8.15
CA ALA A 98 -9.82 14.58 8.43
C ALA A 98 -10.67 15.69 9.05
N ALA A 99 -11.89 15.89 8.57
CA ALA A 99 -12.84 16.85 9.13
C ALA A 99 -13.28 16.46 10.56
N MET A 100 -13.49 15.17 10.84
CA MET A 100 -13.86 14.68 12.16
C MET A 100 -12.72 14.81 13.20
N LEU A 101 -11.47 14.82 12.76
CA LEU A 101 -10.30 15.02 13.61
C LEU A 101 -10.11 16.47 14.03
N GLN A 102 -10.78 17.44 13.38
CA GLN A 102 -10.71 18.84 13.74
C GLN A 102 -11.69 19.12 14.89
N PRO A 103 -11.29 19.94 15.88
CA PRO A 103 -12.22 20.45 16.86
C PRO A 103 -13.35 21.23 16.18
N ALA A 104 -14.60 20.94 16.55
CA ALA A 104 -15.75 21.67 16.04
C ALA A 104 -16.76 21.90 17.18
N PRO A 105 -17.41 23.09 17.22
CA PRO A 105 -18.35 23.42 18.32
C PRO A 105 -19.47 22.39 18.48
N GLU A 106 -19.93 21.81 17.38
CA GLU A 106 -21.05 20.85 17.37
C GLU A 106 -20.62 19.39 17.59
N ARG A 107 -19.35 19.06 17.36
CA ARG A 107 -18.78 17.68 17.41
C ARG A 107 -17.79 17.46 18.55
N GLY A 108 -17.53 18.49 19.37
CA GLY A 108 -16.55 18.42 20.44
C GLY A 108 -15.10 18.53 19.96
N ASP A 109 -14.18 17.94 20.71
CA ASP A 109 -12.73 18.08 20.52
C ASP A 109 -12.12 17.08 19.49
N GLY A 110 -12.93 16.46 18.66
CA GLY A 110 -12.50 15.43 17.69
C GLY A 110 -12.07 14.14 18.40
N SER A 111 -12.91 13.59 19.26
CA SER A 111 -12.66 12.36 20.02
C SER A 111 -12.25 11.20 19.11
N VAL A 112 -11.10 10.58 19.41
CA VAL A 112 -10.64 9.40 18.69
C VAL A 112 -11.54 8.21 19.00
N SER A 113 -11.94 8.02 20.27
CA SER A 113 -12.88 6.96 20.67
C SER A 113 -14.22 7.10 19.95
N GLY A 114 -14.73 8.34 19.83
CA GLY A 114 -15.97 8.61 19.09
C GLY A 114 -15.85 8.25 17.62
N ILE A 115 -14.76 8.64 16.95
CA ILE A 115 -14.53 8.30 15.53
C ILE A 115 -14.38 6.78 15.34
N LEU A 116 -13.70 6.08 16.24
CA LEU A 116 -13.54 4.62 16.15
C LEU A 116 -14.87 3.87 16.25
N SER A 117 -15.82 4.39 17.05
CA SER A 117 -17.14 3.80 17.27
C SER A 117 -18.19 4.21 16.25
N ASP A 118 -17.91 5.24 15.45
CA ASP A 118 -18.83 5.75 14.44
C ASP A 118 -18.73 4.93 13.16
N VAL A 119 -19.73 4.09 12.90
CA VAL A 119 -19.78 3.20 11.71
C VAL A 119 -19.80 4.02 10.42
N ASP A 120 -20.46 5.14 10.40
CA ASP A 120 -20.61 5.99 9.21
C ASP A 120 -19.29 6.66 8.81
N ALA A 121 -18.43 6.94 9.79
CA ALA A 121 -17.09 7.48 9.56
C ALA A 121 -16.22 6.54 8.73
N TRP A 122 -16.49 5.25 8.75
CA TRP A 122 -15.72 4.21 8.06
C TRP A 122 -16.41 3.66 6.81
N THR A 123 -17.44 4.34 6.33
CA THR A 123 -18.12 3.96 5.08
C THR A 123 -17.11 3.84 3.93
N GLY A 124 -17.19 2.74 3.19
CA GLY A 124 -16.27 2.42 2.09
C GLY A 124 -14.97 1.72 2.51
N PHE A 125 -14.64 1.69 3.81
CA PHE A 125 -13.52 0.90 4.30
C PHE A 125 -13.83 -0.58 4.25
N ASP A 126 -13.00 -1.31 3.52
CA ASP A 126 -13.06 -2.77 3.48
C ASP A 126 -11.66 -3.37 3.38
N VAL A 127 -11.47 -4.51 4.02
CA VAL A 127 -10.27 -5.34 3.92
C VAL A 127 -10.68 -6.78 3.79
N GLN A 128 -10.26 -7.38 2.70
CA GLN A 128 -10.47 -8.80 2.41
C GLN A 128 -9.11 -9.48 2.29
N ARG A 129 -8.89 -10.56 3.02
CA ARG A 129 -7.73 -11.44 2.81
C ARG A 129 -7.94 -12.28 1.57
N LEU A 130 -6.90 -12.36 0.77
CA LEU A 130 -6.84 -13.18 -0.43
C LEU A 130 -5.88 -14.35 -0.20
N PRO A 131 -6.12 -15.51 -0.82
CA PRO A 131 -5.16 -16.60 -0.76
C PRO A 131 -3.85 -16.19 -1.44
N ALA A 132 -2.74 -16.67 -0.91
CA ALA A 132 -1.45 -16.55 -1.58
C ALA A 132 -1.46 -17.39 -2.86
N PRO A 133 -0.99 -16.87 -4.00
CA PRO A 133 -0.88 -17.67 -5.21
C PRO A 133 0.13 -18.81 -5.00
N THR A 134 -0.25 -20.03 -5.37
CA THR A 134 0.60 -21.22 -5.25
C THR A 134 1.46 -21.41 -6.50
N ASP A 135 0.93 -21.05 -7.66
CA ASP A 135 1.54 -21.25 -8.97
C ASP A 135 2.29 -20.02 -9.49
N LEU A 136 2.34 -18.96 -8.70
CA LEU A 136 3.03 -17.72 -9.00
C LEU A 136 4.00 -17.34 -7.89
N ARG A 137 5.13 -16.73 -8.26
CA ARG A 137 6.10 -16.13 -7.34
C ARG A 137 6.09 -14.61 -7.47
N LEU A 138 6.08 -13.93 -6.32
CA LEU A 138 6.26 -12.48 -6.24
C LEU A 138 7.74 -12.13 -6.34
N LEU A 139 8.07 -11.21 -7.23
CA LEU A 139 9.37 -10.55 -7.29
C LEU A 139 9.20 -9.05 -7.05
N VAL A 140 10.18 -8.45 -6.41
CA VAL A 140 10.25 -7.00 -6.21
C VAL A 140 11.59 -6.50 -6.73
N GLY A 141 11.56 -5.61 -7.70
CA GLY A 141 12.74 -4.94 -8.24
C GLY A 141 12.79 -3.48 -7.79
N TRP A 142 13.93 -3.03 -7.29
CA TRP A 142 14.17 -1.66 -6.86
C TRP A 142 15.04 -0.92 -7.86
N THR A 143 14.57 0.22 -8.34
CA THR A 143 15.24 1.02 -9.38
C THR A 143 16.33 1.96 -8.85
N GLY A 144 16.46 2.08 -7.54
CA GLY A 144 17.41 2.99 -6.91
C GLY A 144 17.06 4.47 -7.06
N SER A 145 15.95 4.81 -7.70
CA SER A 145 15.49 6.18 -7.94
C SER A 145 14.31 6.49 -7.04
N PRO A 146 14.41 7.47 -6.12
CA PRO A 146 13.32 7.76 -5.19
C PRO A 146 12.13 8.37 -5.93
N ALA A 147 10.92 7.92 -5.60
CA ALA A 147 9.66 8.48 -6.07
C ALA A 147 9.03 9.42 -5.06
N SER A 148 8.33 10.45 -5.55
CA SER A 148 7.51 11.32 -4.71
C SER A 148 6.02 11.06 -4.97
N THR A 149 5.45 10.12 -4.23
CA THR A 149 4.02 9.78 -4.31
C THR A 149 3.13 11.02 -4.19
N THR A 150 3.42 11.92 -3.27
CA THR A 150 2.64 13.15 -3.07
C THR A 150 2.63 14.03 -4.31
N LYS A 151 3.77 14.19 -4.98
CA LYS A 151 3.89 14.99 -6.20
C LYS A 151 3.11 14.36 -7.36
N LEU A 152 3.26 13.05 -7.58
CA LEU A 152 2.56 12.33 -8.64
C LEU A 152 1.04 12.36 -8.45
N VAL A 153 0.56 12.11 -7.25
CA VAL A 153 -0.88 12.18 -6.93
C VAL A 153 -1.43 13.60 -7.12
N SER A 154 -0.66 14.66 -6.81
CA SER A 154 -1.06 16.05 -7.07
C SER A 154 -1.24 16.29 -8.56
N VAL A 155 -0.25 15.90 -9.38
CA VAL A 155 -0.31 16.07 -10.85
C VAL A 155 -1.53 15.37 -11.43
N VAL A 156 -1.80 14.12 -11.05
CA VAL A 156 -2.99 13.39 -11.52
C VAL A 156 -4.28 14.10 -11.10
N ARG A 157 -4.36 14.62 -9.87
CA ARG A 157 -5.55 15.34 -9.39
C ARG A 157 -5.81 16.65 -10.12
N GLU A 158 -4.76 17.39 -10.45
CA GLU A 158 -4.84 18.67 -11.16
C GLU A 158 -5.24 18.48 -12.63
N HIS A 159 -4.92 17.33 -13.21
CA HIS A 159 -5.16 17.03 -14.63
C HIS A 159 -6.27 15.98 -14.83
N ARG A 160 -7.27 15.94 -13.97
CA ARG A 160 -8.46 15.06 -14.10
C ARG A 160 -9.32 15.47 -15.31
N GLY A 161 -8.84 15.18 -16.52
CA GLY A 161 -9.59 15.37 -17.76
C GLY A 161 -10.68 14.32 -17.96
N GLY A 162 -11.41 14.40 -19.09
CA GLY A 162 -12.55 13.53 -19.40
C GLY A 162 -12.26 12.02 -19.43
N GLY A 163 -11.01 11.60 -19.53
CA GLY A 163 -10.61 10.18 -19.47
C GLY A 163 -10.44 9.60 -18.06
N TYR A 164 -10.44 10.43 -17.01
CA TYR A 164 -10.18 9.96 -15.65
C TYR A 164 -11.28 9.04 -15.06
N PRO A 165 -12.60 9.28 -15.30
CA PRO A 165 -13.63 8.33 -14.88
C PRO A 165 -13.48 6.96 -15.53
N ALA A 166 -13.20 6.89 -16.83
CA ALA A 166 -12.95 5.63 -17.53
C ALA A 166 -11.72 4.88 -16.96
N PHE A 167 -10.63 5.62 -16.66
CA PHE A 167 -9.47 5.04 -15.97
C PHE A 167 -9.86 4.42 -14.63
N LEU A 168 -10.70 5.06 -13.82
CA LEU A 168 -11.14 4.52 -12.54
C LEU A 168 -11.94 3.23 -12.70
N ASP A 169 -12.84 3.17 -13.68
CA ASP A 169 -13.67 1.99 -13.93
C ASP A 169 -12.83 0.84 -14.48
N GLU A 170 -11.94 1.09 -15.43
CA GLU A 170 -11.01 0.07 -15.95
C GLU A 170 -10.04 -0.41 -14.85
N SER A 171 -9.54 0.49 -14.00
CA SER A 171 -8.68 0.14 -12.88
C SER A 171 -9.41 -0.73 -11.86
N ARG A 172 -10.68 -0.44 -11.56
CA ARG A 172 -11.53 -1.25 -10.68
C ARG A 172 -11.71 -2.65 -11.27
N THR A 173 -12.01 -2.75 -12.56
CA THR A 173 -12.11 -4.03 -13.27
C THR A 173 -10.82 -4.84 -13.19
N CYS A 174 -9.65 -4.22 -13.34
CA CYS A 174 -8.36 -4.92 -13.16
C CYS A 174 -8.18 -5.45 -11.73
N VAL A 175 -8.57 -4.68 -10.71
CA VAL A 175 -8.51 -5.11 -9.31
C VAL A 175 -9.47 -6.26 -9.04
N ASP A 176 -10.69 -6.22 -9.57
CA ASP A 176 -11.68 -7.28 -9.41
C ASP A 176 -11.24 -8.57 -10.11
N ASP A 177 -10.68 -8.48 -11.31
CA ASP A 177 -10.12 -9.64 -12.02
C ASP A 177 -8.89 -10.24 -11.33
N LEU A 178 -7.98 -9.38 -10.83
CA LEU A 178 -6.83 -9.84 -10.03
C LEU A 178 -7.30 -10.57 -8.77
N THR A 179 -8.29 -9.99 -8.08
CA THR A 179 -8.89 -10.59 -6.88
C THR A 179 -9.51 -11.94 -7.18
N ALA A 180 -10.30 -12.02 -8.25
CA ALA A 180 -10.94 -13.28 -8.65
C ALA A 180 -9.90 -14.34 -9.09
N GLY A 181 -8.86 -13.95 -9.83
CA GLY A 181 -7.76 -14.83 -10.21
C GLY A 181 -7.06 -15.43 -8.98
N LEU A 182 -6.73 -14.60 -7.99
CA LEU A 182 -6.13 -15.06 -6.73
C LEU A 182 -7.06 -15.99 -5.95
N GLN A 183 -8.35 -15.66 -5.86
CA GLN A 183 -9.35 -16.47 -5.13
C GLN A 183 -9.56 -17.85 -5.75
N THR A 184 -9.49 -17.96 -7.06
CA THR A 184 -9.73 -19.21 -7.79
C THR A 184 -8.44 -19.98 -8.12
N GLY A 185 -7.26 -19.41 -7.83
CA GLY A 185 -5.97 -19.97 -8.25
C GLY A 185 -5.73 -19.89 -9.75
N ASP A 186 -6.44 -18.99 -10.46
CA ASP A 186 -6.26 -18.78 -11.90
C ASP A 186 -5.06 -17.86 -12.16
N ALA A 187 -3.91 -18.49 -12.40
CA ALA A 187 -2.65 -17.79 -12.64
C ALA A 187 -2.70 -16.90 -13.88
N GLU A 188 -3.33 -17.36 -14.96
CA GLU A 188 -3.38 -16.61 -16.22
C GLU A 188 -4.24 -15.37 -16.10
N ARG A 189 -5.42 -15.47 -15.49
CA ARG A 189 -6.27 -14.33 -15.16
C ARG A 189 -5.57 -13.31 -14.27
N THR A 190 -4.81 -13.80 -13.29
CA THR A 190 -4.03 -12.95 -12.36
C THR A 190 -2.96 -12.17 -13.11
N LEU A 191 -2.18 -12.84 -13.98
CA LEU A 191 -1.13 -12.21 -14.79
C LEU A 191 -1.71 -11.22 -15.80
N ASP A 192 -2.82 -11.58 -16.48
CA ASP A 192 -3.48 -10.70 -17.45
C ASP A 192 -4.02 -9.42 -16.78
N ALA A 193 -4.67 -9.54 -15.62
CA ALA A 193 -5.12 -8.38 -14.85
C ALA A 193 -3.95 -7.45 -14.48
N LEU A 194 -2.80 -8.00 -14.12
CA LEU A 194 -1.60 -7.22 -13.77
C LEU A 194 -1.00 -6.50 -15.01
N ARG A 195 -0.96 -7.16 -16.18
CA ARG A 195 -0.53 -6.55 -17.45
C ARG A 195 -1.45 -5.39 -17.84
N ARG A 196 -2.76 -5.59 -17.76
CA ARG A 196 -3.75 -4.53 -18.04
C ARG A 196 -3.58 -3.35 -17.09
N ALA A 197 -3.36 -3.60 -15.80
CA ALA A 197 -3.10 -2.55 -14.82
C ALA A 197 -1.83 -1.75 -15.16
N ARG A 198 -0.76 -2.38 -15.68
CA ARG A 198 0.44 -1.69 -16.20
C ARG A 198 0.06 -0.74 -17.34
N VAL A 199 -0.67 -1.22 -18.35
CA VAL A 199 -1.10 -0.42 -19.51
C VAL A 199 -1.94 0.78 -19.07
N LEU A 200 -2.82 0.60 -18.09
CA LEU A 200 -3.62 1.71 -17.54
C LEU A 200 -2.74 2.77 -16.89
N LEU A 201 -1.71 2.40 -16.14
CA LEU A 201 -0.77 3.36 -15.55
C LEU A 201 0.04 4.11 -16.61
N GLN A 202 0.45 3.44 -17.69
CA GLN A 202 1.12 4.08 -18.82
C GLN A 202 0.22 5.12 -19.49
N ARG A 203 -1.06 4.76 -19.78
CA ARG A 203 -2.07 5.68 -20.36
C ARG A 203 -2.34 6.86 -19.43
N LEU A 204 -2.46 6.61 -18.12
CA LEU A 204 -2.65 7.68 -17.15
C LEU A 204 -1.46 8.64 -17.16
N GLY A 205 -0.23 8.11 -17.11
CA GLY A 205 0.99 8.92 -17.18
C GLY A 205 1.04 9.81 -18.41
N ALA A 206 0.76 9.24 -19.57
CA ALA A 206 0.72 9.98 -20.85
C ALA A 206 -0.37 11.08 -20.84
N SER A 207 -1.55 10.80 -20.27
CA SER A 207 -2.68 11.74 -20.24
C SER A 207 -2.43 12.96 -19.34
N VAL A 208 -1.59 12.82 -18.30
CA VAL A 208 -1.28 13.89 -17.35
C VAL A 208 0.15 14.47 -17.54
N GLY A 209 0.84 14.04 -18.58
CA GLY A 209 2.22 14.49 -18.85
C GLY A 209 3.21 14.12 -17.73
N SER A 210 2.98 13.00 -17.05
CA SER A 210 3.81 12.54 -15.93
C SER A 210 4.37 11.14 -16.20
N GLN A 211 5.65 10.94 -15.87
CA GLN A 211 6.32 9.66 -16.06
C GLN A 211 6.02 8.72 -14.88
N ILE A 212 4.85 8.05 -14.90
CA ILE A 212 4.46 7.05 -13.90
C ILE A 212 5.33 5.80 -14.03
N GLU A 213 5.54 5.31 -15.26
CA GLU A 213 6.49 4.24 -15.55
C GLU A 213 7.78 4.87 -16.09
N THR A 214 8.82 4.91 -15.27
CA THR A 214 10.14 5.40 -15.66
C THR A 214 10.81 4.38 -16.58
N GLU A 215 11.88 4.76 -17.27
CA GLU A 215 12.62 3.90 -18.16
C GLU A 215 13.12 2.60 -17.46
N ARG A 216 13.63 2.73 -16.22
CA ARG A 216 14.02 1.55 -15.42
C ARG A 216 12.83 0.68 -15.02
N LEU A 217 11.69 1.29 -14.68
CA LEU A 217 10.47 0.52 -14.39
C LEU A 217 9.93 -0.17 -15.64
N ALA A 218 10.01 0.45 -16.81
CA ALA A 218 9.67 -0.18 -18.08
C ALA A 218 10.57 -1.39 -18.35
N THR A 219 11.90 -1.22 -18.24
CA THR A 219 12.86 -2.33 -18.39
C THR A 219 12.56 -3.47 -17.39
N LEU A 220 12.28 -3.14 -16.14
CA LEU A 220 11.90 -4.12 -15.12
C LEU A 220 10.70 -4.96 -15.56
N CYS A 221 9.66 -4.30 -16.03
CA CYS A 221 8.41 -4.94 -16.46
C CYS A 221 8.63 -5.76 -17.75
N ASP A 222 9.32 -5.21 -18.74
CA ASP A 222 9.54 -5.86 -20.03
C ASP A 222 10.33 -7.16 -19.89
N VAL A 223 11.37 -7.18 -19.05
CA VAL A 223 12.15 -8.38 -18.73
C VAL A 223 11.27 -9.49 -18.15
N VAL A 224 10.36 -9.14 -17.25
CA VAL A 224 9.44 -10.10 -16.61
C VAL A 224 8.41 -10.62 -17.62
N GLU A 225 7.85 -9.74 -18.45
CA GLU A 225 6.86 -10.13 -19.46
C GLU A 225 7.47 -11.04 -20.53
N GLN A 226 8.74 -10.80 -20.93
CA GLN A 226 9.48 -11.70 -21.82
C GLN A 226 9.71 -13.10 -21.23
N ALA A 227 9.75 -13.19 -19.89
CA ALA A 227 9.86 -14.47 -19.17
C ALA A 227 8.47 -15.12 -18.87
N GLY A 228 7.39 -14.60 -19.47
CA GLY A 228 6.04 -15.15 -19.32
C GLY A 228 5.29 -14.64 -18.08
N GLY A 229 5.88 -13.76 -17.31
CA GLY A 229 5.25 -13.15 -16.13
C GLY A 229 4.42 -11.91 -16.46
N ALA A 230 4.11 -11.16 -15.41
CA ALA A 230 3.49 -9.84 -15.49
C ALA A 230 4.08 -8.92 -14.42
N ALA A 231 4.29 -7.66 -14.75
CA ALA A 231 4.84 -6.69 -13.81
C ALA A 231 4.24 -5.30 -14.00
N LYS A 232 4.35 -4.47 -12.98
CA LYS A 232 3.94 -3.06 -13.01
C LYS A 232 4.69 -2.23 -11.96
N PRO A 233 4.72 -0.91 -12.10
CA PRO A 233 5.17 -0.04 -11.02
C PRO A 233 4.42 -0.33 -9.72
N SER A 234 5.11 -0.38 -8.59
CA SER A 234 4.52 -0.48 -7.27
C SER A 234 4.03 0.90 -6.81
N GLY A 235 2.87 0.95 -6.18
CA GLY A 235 2.31 2.21 -5.65
C GLY A 235 2.00 3.24 -6.74
N ALA A 236 2.42 4.49 -6.53
CA ALA A 236 2.16 5.61 -7.43
C ALA A 236 3.06 5.62 -8.68
N GLY A 237 4.09 4.81 -8.73
CA GLY A 237 5.10 4.84 -9.79
C GLY A 237 6.10 5.99 -9.64
N GLY A 238 6.76 6.36 -10.73
CA GLY A 238 7.76 7.44 -10.76
C GLY A 238 9.14 7.06 -10.25
N GLY A 239 9.36 5.81 -9.89
CA GLY A 239 10.60 5.26 -9.34
C GLY A 239 10.34 4.19 -8.30
N ASP A 240 11.18 4.14 -7.26
CA ASP A 240 11.17 3.15 -6.18
C ASP A 240 11.13 1.71 -6.72
N CYS A 241 10.05 1.00 -6.51
CA CYS A 241 9.94 -0.42 -6.86
C CYS A 241 8.95 -0.71 -7.97
N GLY A 242 9.21 -1.80 -8.69
CA GLY A 242 8.23 -2.55 -9.45
C GLY A 242 7.92 -3.88 -8.77
N ILE A 243 6.68 -4.34 -8.91
CA ILE A 243 6.23 -5.66 -8.49
C ILE A 243 6.00 -6.54 -9.71
N ALA A 244 6.32 -7.81 -9.58
CA ALA A 244 6.13 -8.80 -10.63
C ALA A 244 5.59 -10.11 -10.08
N LEU A 245 4.75 -10.77 -10.86
CA LEU A 245 4.36 -12.16 -10.67
C LEU A 245 4.87 -12.98 -11.84
N VAL A 246 5.51 -14.09 -11.54
CA VAL A 246 5.99 -15.03 -12.54
C VAL A 246 5.52 -16.45 -12.22
N PRO A 247 5.32 -17.33 -13.21
CA PRO A 247 5.06 -18.75 -12.95
C PRO A 247 6.09 -19.35 -11.97
N ALA A 248 5.65 -20.25 -11.11
CA ALA A 248 6.48 -20.78 -10.03
C ALA A 248 7.71 -21.56 -10.52
N ASP A 249 7.67 -22.07 -11.74
CA ASP A 249 8.76 -22.80 -12.41
C ASP A 249 9.70 -21.92 -13.26
N THR A 250 9.45 -20.61 -13.35
CA THR A 250 10.28 -19.67 -14.11
C THR A 250 11.72 -19.66 -13.61
N ASP A 251 12.69 -19.74 -14.52
CA ASP A 251 14.10 -19.51 -14.19
C ASP A 251 14.33 -18.01 -13.90
N LEU A 252 14.52 -17.70 -12.64
CA LEU A 252 14.75 -16.33 -12.17
C LEU A 252 16.15 -15.80 -12.50
N THR A 253 17.09 -16.67 -12.91
CA THR A 253 18.48 -16.28 -13.14
C THR A 253 18.58 -15.27 -14.28
N ALA A 254 17.82 -15.50 -15.35
CA ALA A 254 17.79 -14.60 -16.51
C ALA A 254 17.19 -13.23 -16.14
N ILE A 255 16.09 -13.22 -15.35
CA ILE A 255 15.44 -11.99 -14.87
C ILE A 255 16.40 -11.18 -14.00
N HIS A 256 17.03 -11.83 -13.01
CA HIS A 256 17.95 -11.15 -12.09
C HIS A 256 19.17 -10.58 -12.82
N ARG A 257 19.77 -11.32 -13.75
CA ARG A 257 20.89 -10.81 -14.56
C ARG A 257 20.50 -9.62 -15.43
N ALA A 258 19.34 -9.68 -16.06
CA ALA A 258 18.84 -8.58 -16.88
C ALA A 258 18.53 -7.34 -16.02
N TRP A 259 17.95 -7.51 -14.83
CA TRP A 259 17.73 -6.41 -13.90
C TRP A 259 19.04 -5.78 -13.42
N GLU A 260 20.02 -6.61 -13.00
CA GLU A 260 21.35 -6.13 -12.59
C GLU A 260 22.05 -5.33 -13.69
N ALA A 261 21.98 -5.79 -14.95
CA ALA A 261 22.57 -5.10 -16.09
C ALA A 261 21.98 -3.69 -16.34
N HIS A 262 20.82 -3.38 -15.75
CA HIS A 262 20.14 -2.09 -15.84
C HIS A 262 20.05 -1.37 -14.49
N ASP A 263 20.91 -1.70 -13.54
CA ASP A 263 20.93 -1.13 -12.18
C ASP A 263 19.59 -1.30 -11.42
N ILE A 264 18.87 -2.37 -11.68
CA ILE A 264 17.66 -2.75 -10.95
C ILE A 264 18.03 -3.87 -9.97
N ARG A 265 17.87 -3.59 -8.68
CA ARG A 265 18.20 -4.53 -7.63
C ARG A 265 16.99 -5.41 -7.27
N HIS A 266 17.12 -6.71 -7.35
CA HIS A 266 16.15 -7.63 -6.76
C HIS A 266 16.16 -7.50 -5.24
N LEU A 267 15.01 -7.31 -4.63
CA LEU A 267 14.83 -7.31 -3.18
C LEU A 267 14.31 -8.68 -2.75
N SER A 268 15.10 -9.38 -1.94
CA SER A 268 14.68 -10.66 -1.32
C SER A 268 13.68 -10.37 -0.19
N VAL A 269 12.44 -10.19 -0.55
CA VAL A 269 11.34 -9.95 0.38
C VAL A 269 10.29 -11.06 0.25
N ALA A 270 9.60 -11.33 1.34
CA ALA A 270 8.48 -12.27 1.36
C ALA A 270 7.23 -11.56 1.90
N VAL A 271 6.08 -12.02 1.46
CA VAL A 271 4.81 -11.57 2.04
C VAL A 271 4.71 -12.14 3.46
N GLN A 272 4.56 -11.24 4.45
CA GLN A 272 4.37 -11.65 5.82
C GLN A 272 3.04 -12.40 5.97
N ALA A 273 3.07 -13.54 6.64
CA ALA A 273 1.84 -14.26 6.94
C ALA A 273 0.89 -13.40 7.79
N PRO A 274 -0.42 -13.47 7.56
CA PRO A 274 -1.38 -12.77 8.39
C PRO A 274 -1.36 -13.30 9.83
N GLU A 275 -1.55 -12.41 10.81
CA GLU A 275 -1.69 -12.77 12.23
C GLU A 275 -3.16 -12.64 12.63
N GLY A 276 -3.72 -13.67 13.30
CA GLY A 276 -5.10 -13.67 13.82
C GLY A 276 -6.18 -13.52 12.74
N ASP A 277 -7.40 -13.31 13.16
CA ASP A 277 -8.52 -12.96 12.28
C ASP A 277 -8.61 -11.45 12.10
N LEU A 278 -9.27 -10.98 11.02
CA LEU A 278 -9.41 -9.56 10.72
C LEU A 278 -10.14 -8.78 11.80
N ASP A 279 -10.99 -9.45 12.57
CA ASP A 279 -11.86 -8.86 13.60
C ASP A 279 -11.37 -9.12 15.04
N ASP A 280 -10.18 -9.74 15.21
CA ASP A 280 -9.53 -9.98 16.50
C ASP A 280 -8.78 -8.76 17.07
#